data_8ee22938093379919c2fcfc52a35e9de
#
_entry.id   8ee22938093379919c2fcfc52a35e9de
#
_cell.length_a   1.000
_cell.length_b   1.000
_cell.length_c   1.000
_cell.angle_alpha   90.00
_cell.angle_beta   90.00
_cell.angle_gamma   90.00
#
_symmetry.space_group_name_H-M   'P 1'
#
loop_
_entity.id
_entity.type
_entity.pdbx_description
1 polymer ?
#
loop_
_entity_poly.entity_id
_entity_poly.type
_entity_poly.pdbx_seq_one_letter_code
_entity_poly.pdbx_strand_id
1 'polypeptide(L)'
;MKRLLAVALLLCMLCSTAFADTLVTNGGVALNTGDLPYCTADESAPVVYFISDISPESLVAAYQALGVELPGRVGVKMSTGESERSNYLRPELIADLIHLVNGTIVECNTAYGGSRSSTAMHRQQAKDNGLLEVAELDILDEDGSMEIPIDGGVRINVDYVGSHFASYDSFLVLTHFKGHAMAGFGGAIKNISIGFGSSMGKVWIHSGGTKTSGSIWGEQDPFLEAMADAAKGVDNYMGDNILYISVMNRLSVDCDCDGNPAEPDMHDIGILASTDPLAIDQAAIDLVYAMPDSESLRRRIERQNGLYTLDVGAQNGLGSRNYRLVVIGE
;
A
#
# COMPACT_ATOMS: atom_id res chain seq x y z
N MET A 1 -38.94 -38.04 -7.36
CA MET A 1 -38.09 -37.22 -6.47
C MET A 1 -36.65 -37.68 -6.64
N LYS A 2 -35.90 -37.04 -7.55
CA LYS A 2 -34.46 -37.31 -7.76
C LYS A 2 -33.73 -36.09 -7.31
N ARG A 3 -32.99 -36.21 -6.18
CA ARG A 3 -32.07 -35.18 -5.69
C ARG A 3 -30.81 -35.20 -6.58
N LEU A 4 -30.56 -34.16 -7.38
CA LEU A 4 -29.30 -33.93 -8.00
C LEU A 4 -28.35 -33.42 -6.91
N LEU A 5 -27.32 -34.22 -6.59
CA LEU A 5 -26.12 -33.74 -5.89
C LEU A 5 -25.30 -32.93 -6.91
N ALA A 6 -25.19 -31.64 -6.70
CA ALA A 6 -24.17 -30.82 -7.34
C ALA A 6 -22.85 -31.11 -6.62
N VAL A 7 -21.96 -31.85 -7.26
CA VAL A 7 -20.56 -31.99 -6.83
C VAL A 7 -19.84 -30.73 -7.31
N ALA A 8 -19.60 -29.82 -6.39
CA ALA A 8 -18.65 -28.72 -6.64
C ALA A 8 -17.26 -29.33 -6.80
N LEU A 9 -16.75 -29.36 -8.03
CA LEU A 9 -15.34 -29.61 -8.27
C LEU A 9 -14.55 -28.41 -7.76
N LEU A 10 -14.05 -28.53 -6.54
CA LEU A 10 -12.98 -27.68 -6.03
C LEU A 10 -11.73 -28.05 -6.83
N LEU A 11 -11.43 -27.28 -7.87
CA LEU A 11 -10.15 -27.37 -8.58
C LEU A 11 -9.10 -26.81 -7.62
N CYS A 12 -8.53 -27.69 -6.78
CA CYS A 12 -7.26 -27.40 -6.10
C CYS A 12 -6.21 -27.22 -7.20
N MET A 13 -5.98 -25.98 -7.63
CA MET A 13 -4.70 -25.64 -8.22
C MET A 13 -3.67 -25.84 -7.11
N LEU A 14 -2.96 -26.94 -7.17
CA LEU A 14 -1.70 -27.15 -6.48
C LEU A 14 -0.71 -26.14 -7.09
N CYS A 15 -0.79 -24.86 -6.69
CA CYS A 15 0.35 -23.97 -6.84
C CYS A 15 1.50 -24.63 -6.10
N SER A 16 2.52 -25.06 -6.82
CA SER A 16 3.79 -25.43 -6.21
C SER A 16 4.31 -24.15 -5.53
N THR A 17 4.23 -24.08 -4.22
CA THR A 17 4.81 -23.01 -3.40
C THR A 17 6.33 -23.17 -3.34
N ALA A 18 6.97 -23.48 -4.46
CA ALA A 18 8.41 -23.56 -4.54
C ALA A 18 8.97 -22.14 -4.51
N PHE A 19 9.98 -21.94 -3.66
CA PHE A 19 10.85 -20.77 -3.71
C PHE A 19 11.43 -20.70 -5.13
N ALA A 20 11.11 -19.63 -5.86
CA ALA A 20 11.58 -19.46 -7.22
C ALA A 20 13.00 -18.89 -7.19
N ASP A 21 13.95 -19.56 -7.83
CA ASP A 21 15.33 -19.07 -7.95
C ASP A 21 15.42 -17.82 -8.85
N THR A 22 14.45 -17.64 -9.76
CA THR A 22 14.37 -16.51 -10.69
C THR A 22 12.92 -16.06 -10.83
N LEU A 23 12.73 -14.77 -11.05
CA LEU A 23 11.46 -14.19 -11.47
C LEU A 23 11.66 -13.34 -12.73
N VAL A 24 10.61 -13.15 -13.50
CA VAL A 24 10.60 -12.23 -14.64
C VAL A 24 9.61 -11.11 -14.32
N THR A 25 10.05 -9.84 -14.41
CA THR A 25 9.18 -8.68 -14.17
C THR A 25 8.20 -8.47 -15.33
N ASN A 26 7.18 -7.64 -15.15
CA ASN A 26 6.24 -7.24 -16.22
C ASN A 26 6.99 -6.66 -17.43
N GLY A 27 8.03 -5.85 -17.19
CA GLY A 27 8.90 -5.30 -18.24
C GLY A 27 9.87 -6.31 -18.87
N GLY A 28 9.80 -7.61 -18.52
CA GLY A 28 10.62 -8.68 -19.11
C GLY A 28 12.05 -8.77 -18.56
N VAL A 29 12.36 -8.14 -17.44
CA VAL A 29 13.67 -8.24 -16.78
C VAL A 29 13.71 -9.50 -15.90
N ALA A 30 14.66 -10.39 -16.15
CA ALA A 30 14.89 -11.57 -15.31
C ALA A 30 15.75 -11.16 -14.09
N LEU A 31 15.28 -11.49 -12.91
CA LEU A 31 15.95 -11.22 -11.63
C LEU A 31 16.17 -12.54 -10.88
N ASN A 32 17.35 -12.70 -10.28
CA ASN A 32 17.65 -13.82 -9.38
C ASN A 32 17.20 -13.43 -7.96
N THR A 33 16.33 -14.22 -7.37
CA THR A 33 15.80 -13.96 -6.01
C THR A 33 16.87 -14.07 -4.93
N GLY A 34 17.93 -14.86 -5.18
CA GLY A 34 19.10 -14.96 -4.30
C GLY A 34 19.93 -13.68 -4.23
N ASP A 35 19.76 -12.74 -5.18
CA ASP A 35 20.44 -11.45 -5.19
C ASP A 35 19.63 -10.36 -4.45
N LEU A 36 18.39 -10.66 -4.01
CA LEU A 36 17.54 -9.75 -3.24
C LEU A 36 17.95 -9.80 -1.76
N PRO A 37 18.40 -8.67 -1.15
CA PRO A 37 19.10 -8.69 0.14
C PRO A 37 18.31 -9.28 1.31
N TYR A 38 16.99 -9.14 1.31
CA TYR A 38 16.12 -9.58 2.40
C TYR A 38 15.24 -10.78 2.02
N CYS A 39 15.34 -11.28 0.79
CA CYS A 39 14.66 -12.49 0.36
C CYS A 39 15.33 -13.73 0.99
N THR A 40 14.54 -14.61 1.60
CA THR A 40 15.03 -15.78 2.33
C THR A 40 14.20 -17.01 2.07
N ALA A 41 14.80 -18.19 2.23
CA ALA A 41 14.11 -19.48 2.22
C ALA A 41 13.58 -19.88 3.61
N ASP A 42 13.76 -19.07 4.64
CA ASP A 42 13.26 -19.33 6.00
C ASP A 42 11.73 -19.41 5.99
N GLU A 43 11.19 -20.60 6.34
CA GLU A 43 9.75 -20.84 6.35
C GLU A 43 8.99 -20.00 7.39
N SER A 44 9.68 -19.46 8.40
CA SER A 44 9.10 -18.57 9.40
C SER A 44 8.97 -17.13 8.94
N ALA A 45 9.62 -16.73 7.83
CA ALA A 45 9.52 -15.39 7.29
C ALA A 45 8.15 -15.16 6.62
N PRO A 46 7.58 -13.94 6.71
CA PRO A 46 6.35 -13.60 6.02
C PRO A 46 6.44 -13.89 4.51
N VAL A 47 5.31 -14.35 3.96
CA VAL A 47 5.22 -14.59 2.52
C VAL A 47 4.88 -13.29 1.80
N VAL A 48 5.61 -13.01 0.73
CA VAL A 48 5.26 -12.01 -0.27
C VAL A 48 5.00 -12.74 -1.58
N TYR A 49 3.77 -12.75 -2.03
CA TYR A 49 3.40 -13.27 -3.33
C TYR A 49 3.74 -12.28 -4.43
N PHE A 50 4.22 -12.75 -5.56
CA PHE A 50 4.57 -11.96 -6.73
C PHE A 50 3.86 -12.48 -7.98
N ILE A 51 3.28 -11.55 -8.76
CA ILE A 51 2.75 -11.80 -10.11
C ILE A 51 3.36 -10.78 -11.05
N SER A 52 3.95 -11.22 -12.16
CA SER A 52 4.55 -10.32 -13.15
C SER A 52 3.50 -9.58 -13.99
N ASP A 53 2.41 -10.25 -14.34
CA ASP A 53 1.32 -9.65 -15.11
C ASP A 53 0.55 -8.62 -14.29
N ILE A 54 0.21 -7.48 -14.91
CA ILE A 54 -0.55 -6.39 -14.28
C ILE A 54 -1.88 -6.25 -15.02
N SER A 55 -2.85 -7.05 -14.59
CA SER A 55 -4.21 -7.08 -15.13
C SER A 55 -5.24 -7.15 -13.99
N PRO A 56 -6.53 -6.92 -14.26
CA PRO A 56 -7.58 -7.13 -13.26
C PRO A 56 -7.59 -8.56 -12.72
N GLU A 57 -7.38 -9.55 -13.57
CA GLU A 57 -7.34 -10.97 -13.22
C GLU A 57 -6.15 -11.28 -12.28
N SER A 58 -4.98 -10.73 -12.58
CA SER A 58 -3.78 -10.88 -11.76
C SER A 58 -3.90 -10.19 -10.41
N LEU A 59 -4.60 -9.05 -10.36
CA LEU A 59 -4.88 -8.36 -9.10
C LEU A 59 -5.81 -9.17 -8.19
N VAL A 60 -6.84 -9.82 -8.78
CA VAL A 60 -7.71 -10.77 -8.07
C VAL A 60 -6.92 -12.00 -7.61
N ALA A 61 -6.06 -12.55 -8.47
CA ALA A 61 -5.23 -13.71 -8.13
C ALA A 61 -4.25 -13.41 -6.97
N ALA A 62 -3.67 -12.21 -6.95
CA ALA A 62 -2.81 -11.75 -5.84
C ALA A 62 -3.56 -11.72 -4.50
N TYR A 63 -4.81 -11.21 -4.49
CA TYR A 63 -5.66 -11.24 -3.30
C TYR A 63 -5.98 -12.68 -2.87
N GLN A 64 -6.38 -13.53 -3.82
CA GLN A 64 -6.73 -14.92 -3.52
C GLN A 64 -5.55 -15.74 -2.99
N ALA A 65 -4.32 -15.43 -3.41
CA ALA A 65 -3.11 -16.09 -2.93
C ALA A 65 -2.84 -15.87 -1.44
N LEU A 66 -3.36 -14.78 -0.86
CA LEU A 66 -3.26 -14.52 0.58
C LEU A 66 -4.04 -15.56 1.41
N GLY A 67 -5.05 -16.23 0.82
CA GLY A 67 -5.80 -17.29 1.48
C GLY A 67 -6.65 -16.82 2.67
N VAL A 68 -6.89 -15.52 2.80
CA VAL A 68 -7.65 -14.89 3.88
C VAL A 68 -8.81 -14.09 3.28
N GLU A 69 -10.00 -14.29 3.81
CA GLU A 69 -11.17 -13.48 3.48
C GLU A 69 -11.30 -12.30 4.45
N LEU A 70 -11.53 -11.11 3.91
CA LEU A 70 -11.79 -9.91 4.72
C LEU A 70 -13.22 -9.94 5.27
N PRO A 71 -13.41 -9.88 6.60
CA PRO A 71 -14.74 -9.94 7.19
C PRO A 71 -15.50 -8.61 7.13
N GLY A 72 -16.81 -8.68 7.16
CA GLY A 72 -17.72 -7.57 7.44
C GLY A 72 -17.70 -6.46 6.39
N ARG A 73 -17.70 -5.21 6.86
CA ARG A 73 -17.62 -4.02 6.01
C ARG A 73 -16.15 -3.77 5.62
N VAL A 74 -15.84 -3.91 4.34
CA VAL A 74 -14.49 -3.81 3.80
C VAL A 74 -14.22 -2.40 3.30
N GLY A 75 -13.16 -1.76 3.81
CA GLY A 75 -12.59 -0.54 3.24
C GLY A 75 -11.43 -0.87 2.30
N VAL A 76 -11.46 -0.37 1.07
CA VAL A 76 -10.32 -0.46 0.14
C VAL A 76 -9.52 0.83 0.22
N LYS A 77 -8.39 0.80 0.92
CA LYS A 77 -7.54 1.97 1.11
C LYS A 77 -6.60 2.14 -0.08
N MET A 78 -6.80 3.21 -0.80
CA MET A 78 -5.99 3.55 -1.96
C MET A 78 -5.82 5.07 -2.11
N SER A 79 -4.93 5.50 -3.00
CA SER A 79 -4.84 6.91 -3.41
C SER A 79 -5.82 7.20 -4.54
N THR A 80 -6.65 8.22 -4.38
CA THR A 80 -7.63 8.65 -5.38
C THR A 80 -7.04 9.53 -6.49
N GLY A 81 -5.76 9.94 -6.37
CA GLY A 81 -5.08 10.79 -7.34
C GLY A 81 -5.43 12.28 -7.19
N GLU A 82 -4.45 13.16 -7.41
CA GLU A 82 -4.62 14.63 -7.31
C GLU A 82 -5.20 15.25 -8.58
N SER A 83 -5.03 14.58 -9.73
CA SER A 83 -5.59 14.96 -11.03
C SER A 83 -5.71 13.75 -11.95
N GLU A 84 -6.34 13.90 -13.11
CA GLU A 84 -6.36 12.90 -14.18
C GLU A 84 -4.96 12.52 -14.69
N ARG A 85 -3.98 13.43 -14.53
CA ARG A 85 -2.57 13.20 -14.93
C ARG A 85 -1.77 12.44 -13.90
N SER A 86 -2.22 12.41 -12.65
CA SER A 86 -1.56 11.63 -11.58
C SER A 86 -1.49 10.15 -11.96
N ASN A 87 -0.46 9.45 -11.45
CA ASN A 87 -0.22 8.05 -11.81
C ASN A 87 -1.05 7.04 -10.98
N TYR A 88 -2.15 7.46 -10.34
CA TYR A 88 -3.01 6.59 -9.53
C TYR A 88 -3.47 5.32 -10.26
N LEU A 89 -3.83 4.28 -9.52
CA LEU A 89 -4.37 3.02 -10.06
C LEU A 89 -5.68 3.29 -10.79
N ARG A 90 -5.75 2.89 -12.05
CA ARG A 90 -6.88 3.18 -12.93
C ARG A 90 -8.10 2.33 -12.58
N PRO A 91 -9.32 2.89 -12.73
CA PRO A 91 -10.58 2.20 -12.42
C PRO A 91 -10.70 0.82 -13.07
N GLU A 92 -10.31 0.72 -14.35
CA GLU A 92 -10.37 -0.53 -15.11
C GLU A 92 -9.47 -1.64 -14.59
N LEU A 93 -8.38 -1.31 -13.90
CA LEU A 93 -7.49 -2.28 -13.29
C LEU A 93 -8.04 -2.84 -11.98
N ILE A 94 -8.71 -1.98 -11.18
CA ILE A 94 -9.03 -2.29 -9.78
C ILE A 94 -10.48 -2.73 -9.56
N ALA A 95 -11.36 -2.54 -10.54
CA ALA A 95 -12.79 -2.74 -10.39
C ALA A 95 -13.15 -4.16 -9.95
N ASP A 96 -12.60 -5.18 -10.61
CA ASP A 96 -12.92 -6.58 -10.31
C ASP A 96 -12.54 -6.98 -8.89
N LEU A 97 -11.38 -6.52 -8.41
CA LEU A 97 -10.95 -6.77 -7.03
C LEU A 97 -11.86 -6.07 -6.03
N ILE A 98 -12.20 -4.79 -6.25
CA ILE A 98 -13.08 -4.02 -5.35
C ILE A 98 -14.47 -4.66 -5.29
N HIS A 99 -15.01 -5.10 -6.43
CA HIS A 99 -16.29 -5.80 -6.50
C HIS A 99 -16.23 -7.16 -5.80
N LEU A 100 -15.12 -7.91 -5.96
CA LEU A 100 -14.94 -9.22 -5.31
C LEU A 100 -15.01 -9.12 -3.80
N VAL A 101 -14.37 -8.11 -3.20
CA VAL A 101 -14.37 -7.91 -1.75
C VAL A 101 -15.57 -7.09 -1.27
N ASN A 102 -16.48 -6.68 -2.16
CA ASN A 102 -17.62 -5.79 -1.87
C ASN A 102 -17.16 -4.53 -1.10
N GLY A 103 -16.06 -3.92 -1.58
CA GLY A 103 -15.33 -2.88 -0.89
C GLY A 103 -15.87 -1.47 -1.15
N THR A 104 -15.75 -0.61 -0.15
CA THR A 104 -15.89 0.85 -0.27
C THR A 104 -14.49 1.45 -0.40
N ILE A 105 -14.27 2.31 -1.40
CA ILE A 105 -13.02 3.06 -1.51
C ILE A 105 -12.92 4.02 -0.33
N VAL A 106 -11.78 4.02 0.38
CA VAL A 106 -11.59 4.89 1.54
C VAL A 106 -10.30 5.70 1.44
N GLU A 107 -10.38 6.98 1.79
CA GLU A 107 -9.23 7.87 1.92
C GLU A 107 -9.54 9.01 2.91
N CYS A 108 -8.52 9.79 3.29
CA CYS A 108 -8.68 11.03 4.06
C CYS A 108 -8.27 12.25 3.23
N ASN A 109 -8.82 13.41 3.57
CA ASN A 109 -8.43 14.68 2.98
C ASN A 109 -6.94 14.96 3.17
N THR A 110 -6.34 15.74 2.27
CA THR A 110 -4.95 16.18 2.40
C THR A 110 -4.81 17.30 3.41
N ALA A 111 -3.62 17.42 4.01
CA ALA A 111 -3.27 18.52 4.93
C ALA A 111 -2.58 19.71 4.23
N TYR A 112 -2.60 19.72 2.90
CA TYR A 112 -2.07 20.78 2.03
C TYR A 112 -3.14 21.22 1.04
N GLY A 113 -2.94 22.36 0.37
CA GLY A 113 -3.83 22.81 -0.71
C GLY A 113 -3.78 21.87 -1.90
N GLY A 114 -4.89 21.77 -2.64
CA GLY A 114 -5.03 20.91 -3.82
C GLY A 114 -6.46 20.43 -3.97
N SER A 115 -6.68 19.53 -4.94
CA SER A 115 -8.01 19.02 -5.29
C SER A 115 -8.63 18.11 -4.22
N ARG A 116 -7.85 17.65 -3.23
CA ARG A 116 -8.30 16.77 -2.15
C ARG A 116 -8.21 17.42 -0.77
N SER A 117 -8.15 18.76 -0.70
CA SER A 117 -8.02 19.51 0.56
C SER A 117 -9.31 19.69 1.36
N SER A 118 -10.46 19.31 0.78
CA SER A 118 -11.76 19.26 1.46
C SER A 118 -12.60 18.13 0.89
N THR A 119 -13.51 17.60 1.69
CA THR A 119 -14.37 16.46 1.32
C THR A 119 -15.11 16.70 0.00
N ALA A 120 -15.67 17.88 -0.22
CA ALA A 120 -16.41 18.18 -1.46
C ALA A 120 -15.48 18.16 -2.69
N MET A 121 -14.30 18.78 -2.58
CA MET A 121 -13.31 18.80 -3.67
C MET A 121 -12.74 17.39 -3.91
N HIS A 122 -12.44 16.64 -2.85
CA HIS A 122 -11.92 15.30 -2.92
C HIS A 122 -12.90 14.33 -3.60
N ARG A 123 -14.19 14.37 -3.23
CA ARG A 123 -15.25 13.59 -3.91
C ARG A 123 -15.37 13.96 -5.38
N GLN A 124 -15.28 15.27 -5.72
CA GLN A 124 -15.31 15.71 -7.11
C GLN A 124 -14.09 15.18 -7.89
N GLN A 125 -12.88 15.27 -7.31
CA GLN A 125 -11.66 14.75 -7.97
C GLN A 125 -11.73 13.24 -8.19
N ALA A 126 -12.20 12.48 -7.21
CA ALA A 126 -12.37 11.03 -7.35
C ALA A 126 -13.41 10.67 -8.43
N LYS A 127 -14.46 11.48 -8.58
CA LYS A 127 -15.44 11.36 -9.68
C LYS A 127 -14.80 11.65 -11.03
N ASP A 128 -14.03 12.73 -11.15
CA ASP A 128 -13.34 13.11 -12.38
C ASP A 128 -12.32 12.04 -12.79
N ASN A 129 -11.72 11.36 -11.82
CA ASN A 129 -10.82 10.23 -12.01
C ASN A 129 -11.54 8.89 -12.28
N GLY A 130 -12.89 8.85 -12.37
CA GLY A 130 -13.68 7.66 -12.68
C GLY A 130 -13.88 6.67 -11.53
N LEU A 131 -13.36 6.94 -10.33
CA LEU A 131 -13.39 5.99 -9.21
C LEU A 131 -14.80 5.76 -8.67
N LEU A 132 -15.69 6.76 -8.75
CA LEU A 132 -17.09 6.62 -8.29
C LEU A 132 -17.95 5.75 -9.22
N GLU A 133 -17.45 5.37 -10.39
CA GLU A 133 -18.08 4.37 -11.26
C GLU A 133 -17.78 2.95 -10.82
N VAL A 134 -16.71 2.76 -10.02
CA VAL A 134 -16.28 1.45 -9.49
C VAL A 134 -16.94 1.14 -8.16
N ALA A 135 -16.91 2.07 -7.20
CA ALA A 135 -17.45 1.86 -5.87
C ALA A 135 -17.81 3.19 -5.19
N GLU A 136 -18.53 3.10 -4.06
CA GLU A 136 -18.71 4.24 -3.16
C GLU A 136 -17.36 4.72 -2.60
N LEU A 137 -17.27 6.02 -2.34
CA LEU A 137 -16.11 6.64 -1.69
C LEU A 137 -16.52 7.20 -0.32
N ASP A 138 -15.79 6.79 0.70
CA ASP A 138 -15.88 7.37 2.04
C ASP A 138 -14.61 8.17 2.36
N ILE A 139 -14.77 9.45 2.67
CA ILE A 139 -13.70 10.31 3.17
C ILE A 139 -13.69 10.20 4.68
N LEU A 140 -12.81 9.35 5.20
CA LEU A 140 -12.81 8.90 6.58
C LEU A 140 -12.71 10.02 7.62
N ASP A 141 -12.12 11.16 7.26
CA ASP A 141 -11.98 12.34 8.14
C ASP A 141 -13.03 13.44 7.87
N GLU A 142 -14.13 13.10 7.15
CA GLU A 142 -15.22 14.06 6.90
C GLU A 142 -15.81 14.63 8.18
N ASP A 143 -15.99 13.79 9.19
CA ASP A 143 -16.55 14.13 10.50
C ASP A 143 -15.47 14.32 11.60
N GLY A 144 -14.19 14.39 11.22
CA GLY A 144 -13.08 14.65 12.14
C GLY A 144 -12.13 13.46 12.29
N SER A 145 -11.54 13.36 13.49
CA SER A 145 -10.46 12.40 13.78
C SER A 145 -10.79 11.51 14.97
N MET A 146 -10.24 10.30 14.99
CA MET A 146 -10.15 9.46 16.18
C MET A 146 -8.69 9.16 16.51
N GLU A 147 -8.42 8.84 17.77
CA GLU A 147 -7.10 8.44 18.24
C GLU A 147 -6.91 6.93 18.15
N ILE A 148 -5.74 6.50 17.66
CA ILE A 148 -5.27 5.11 17.75
C ILE A 148 -4.02 5.11 18.64
N PRO A 149 -4.01 4.36 19.76
CA PRO A 149 -2.82 4.23 20.60
C PRO A 149 -1.75 3.40 19.87
N ILE A 150 -0.49 3.77 20.07
CA ILE A 150 0.69 3.09 19.53
C ILE A 150 1.53 2.57 20.70
N ASP A 151 1.56 1.27 20.89
CA ASP A 151 2.40 0.66 21.92
C ASP A 151 3.81 0.42 21.39
N GLY A 152 4.82 0.88 22.13
CA GLY A 152 6.23 0.73 21.74
C GLY A 152 6.63 1.51 20.49
N GLY A 153 6.01 2.65 20.22
CA GLY A 153 6.46 3.57 19.17
C GLY A 153 7.84 4.15 19.49
N VAL A 154 8.62 4.41 18.47
CA VAL A 154 9.96 5.05 18.57
C VAL A 154 9.82 6.56 18.77
N ARG A 155 8.84 7.17 18.12
CA ARG A 155 8.67 8.63 18.06
C ARG A 155 7.36 9.12 18.62
N ILE A 156 6.25 8.46 18.27
CA ILE A 156 4.90 8.83 18.69
C ILE A 156 4.21 7.63 19.36
N ASN A 157 3.29 7.93 20.28
CA ASN A 157 2.52 6.93 21.01
C ASN A 157 1.01 7.00 20.72
N VAL A 158 0.61 7.87 19.82
CA VAL A 158 -0.77 8.03 19.33
C VAL A 158 -0.75 8.48 17.88
N ASP A 159 -1.69 7.99 17.09
CA ASP A 159 -2.01 8.48 15.75
C ASP A 159 -3.42 9.04 15.71
N TYR A 160 -3.70 9.94 14.76
CA TYR A 160 -5.00 10.57 14.52
C TYR A 160 -5.50 10.18 13.14
N VAL A 161 -6.30 9.13 13.07
CA VAL A 161 -6.92 8.66 11.81
C VAL A 161 -8.28 9.33 11.60
N GLY A 162 -8.86 9.17 10.41
CA GLY A 162 -10.21 9.65 10.13
C GLY A 162 -11.25 8.98 11.04
N SER A 163 -12.26 9.73 11.51
CA SER A 163 -13.24 9.26 12.50
C SER A 163 -14.09 8.08 12.00
N HIS A 164 -14.25 7.91 10.67
CA HIS A 164 -14.99 6.78 10.09
C HIS A 164 -14.17 5.46 10.07
N PHE A 165 -12.88 5.49 10.39
CA PHE A 165 -12.01 4.32 10.39
C PHE A 165 -12.60 3.15 11.19
N ALA A 166 -13.12 3.40 12.38
CA ALA A 166 -13.72 2.39 13.25
C ALA A 166 -15.07 1.83 12.75
N SER A 167 -15.63 2.36 11.67
CA SER A 167 -16.85 1.84 11.05
C SER A 167 -16.61 0.68 10.08
N TYR A 168 -15.36 0.33 9.85
CA TYR A 168 -14.94 -0.79 8.99
C TYR A 168 -14.47 -1.96 9.83
N ASP A 169 -14.85 -3.17 9.42
CA ASP A 169 -14.44 -4.40 10.07
C ASP A 169 -13.08 -4.90 9.55
N SER A 170 -12.74 -4.52 8.30
CA SER A 170 -11.49 -4.93 7.66
C SER A 170 -11.06 -3.95 6.56
N PHE A 171 -9.76 -4.00 6.21
CA PHE A 171 -9.21 -3.20 5.14
C PHE A 171 -8.39 -4.02 4.13
N LEU A 172 -8.60 -3.71 2.85
CA LEU A 172 -7.67 -4.04 1.77
C LEU A 172 -6.85 -2.79 1.44
N VAL A 173 -5.57 -2.83 1.75
CA VAL A 173 -4.64 -1.73 1.45
C VAL A 173 -4.09 -1.94 0.03
N LEU A 174 -4.71 -1.25 -0.92
CA LEU A 174 -4.34 -1.31 -2.33
C LEU A 174 -3.40 -0.16 -2.66
N THR A 175 -2.13 -0.45 -2.74
CA THR A 175 -1.06 0.54 -2.90
C THR A 175 -0.59 0.59 -4.34
N HIS A 176 -0.55 1.79 -4.92
CA HIS A 176 0.31 2.07 -6.06
C HIS A 176 1.71 2.39 -5.52
N PHE A 177 2.71 1.55 -5.79
CA PHE A 177 4.09 1.79 -5.36
C PHE A 177 4.76 2.82 -6.29
N LYS A 178 5.48 3.79 -5.73
CA LYS A 178 6.12 4.91 -6.48
C LYS A 178 7.09 5.67 -5.61
N GLY A 179 7.79 6.63 -6.22
CA GLY A 179 8.58 7.62 -5.48
C GLY A 179 7.70 8.60 -4.68
N HIS A 180 8.32 9.30 -3.75
CA HIS A 180 7.65 10.35 -2.97
C HIS A 180 8.61 11.46 -2.58
N ALA A 181 8.15 12.71 -2.71
CA ALA A 181 8.98 13.90 -2.48
C ALA A 181 9.51 14.04 -1.05
N MET A 182 8.78 13.54 -0.04
CA MET A 182 9.17 13.63 1.37
C MET A 182 9.61 12.27 1.94
N ALA A 183 8.86 11.19 1.71
CA ALA A 183 9.15 9.87 2.29
C ALA A 183 10.17 9.04 1.48
N GLY A 184 10.64 9.54 0.33
CA GLY A 184 11.49 8.77 -0.59
C GLY A 184 10.68 7.85 -1.49
N PHE A 185 9.82 7.02 -0.93
CA PHE A 185 8.87 6.17 -1.64
C PHE A 185 7.48 6.19 -0.98
N GLY A 186 6.49 5.74 -1.72
CA GLY A 186 5.12 5.54 -1.24
C GLY A 186 4.74 4.08 -1.41
N GLY A 187 4.85 3.31 -0.34
CA GLY A 187 4.48 1.91 -0.22
C GLY A 187 3.29 1.70 0.72
N ALA A 188 3.12 0.45 1.21
CA ALA A 188 2.07 0.06 2.14
C ALA A 188 2.17 0.83 3.47
N ILE A 189 3.37 0.96 4.04
CA ILE A 189 3.61 1.70 5.29
C ILE A 189 3.09 3.14 5.18
N LYS A 190 3.43 3.84 4.08
CA LYS A 190 2.93 5.20 3.87
C LYS A 190 1.43 5.24 3.64
N ASN A 191 0.87 4.24 2.94
CA ASN A 191 -0.55 4.17 2.65
C ASN A 191 -1.39 3.99 3.92
N ILE A 192 -0.94 3.18 4.88
CA ILE A 192 -1.66 2.97 6.14
C ILE A 192 -1.39 4.07 7.19
N SER A 193 -0.24 4.73 7.19
CA SER A 193 0.06 5.83 8.10
C SER A 193 -0.53 7.15 7.60
N ILE A 194 0.11 7.78 6.61
CA ILE A 194 -0.34 9.06 6.03
C ILE A 194 -1.72 8.93 5.38
N GLY A 195 -2.02 7.79 4.76
CA GLY A 195 -3.26 7.57 4.04
C GLY A 195 -4.49 7.52 4.95
N PHE A 196 -4.42 6.83 6.10
CA PHE A 196 -5.50 6.82 7.10
C PHE A 196 -5.47 8.04 8.04
N GLY A 197 -4.31 8.70 8.18
CA GLY A 197 -4.21 9.93 8.96
C GLY A 197 -5.22 10.97 8.48
N SER A 198 -6.03 11.50 9.39
CA SER A 198 -6.88 12.66 9.12
C SER A 198 -6.01 13.87 8.70
N SER A 199 -6.62 14.96 8.26
CA SER A 199 -5.86 16.19 7.99
C SER A 199 -4.99 16.60 9.18
N MET A 200 -5.50 16.45 10.41
CA MET A 200 -4.74 16.67 11.64
C MET A 200 -3.64 15.63 11.84
N GLY A 201 -3.93 14.33 11.63
CA GLY A 201 -2.98 13.23 11.75
C GLY A 201 -1.84 13.35 10.75
N LYS A 202 -2.13 13.77 9.52
CA LYS A 202 -1.08 14.05 8.53
C LYS A 202 -0.09 15.10 9.01
N VAL A 203 -0.55 16.20 9.62
CA VAL A 203 0.34 17.22 10.20
C VAL A 203 1.12 16.65 11.38
N TRP A 204 0.47 15.87 12.23
CA TRP A 204 1.09 15.19 13.38
C TRP A 204 2.26 14.30 12.94
N ILE A 205 2.02 13.39 12.01
CA ILE A 205 3.04 12.48 11.49
C ILE A 205 4.18 13.24 10.80
N HIS A 206 3.86 14.17 9.88
CA HIS A 206 4.88 14.92 9.15
C HIS A 206 5.74 15.81 10.04
N SER A 207 5.22 16.24 11.18
CA SER A 207 5.98 17.05 12.15
C SER A 207 6.77 16.21 13.17
N GLY A 208 6.77 14.87 13.04
CA GLY A 208 7.39 13.99 14.03
C GLY A 208 6.73 14.08 15.40
N GLY A 209 5.40 14.22 15.45
CA GLY A 209 4.63 14.27 16.68
C GLY A 209 4.72 15.59 17.47
N THR A 210 5.01 16.72 16.82
CA THR A 210 5.20 18.00 17.53
C THR A 210 4.03 18.98 17.40
N LYS A 211 3.16 18.82 16.40
CA LYS A 211 2.03 19.70 16.14
C LYS A 211 0.92 19.00 15.34
N THR A 212 -0.31 19.48 15.47
CA THR A 212 -1.51 18.93 14.83
C THR A 212 -2.15 19.90 13.83
N SER A 213 -1.52 21.03 13.56
CA SER A 213 -2.00 22.03 12.60
C SER A 213 -0.86 22.85 12.00
N GLY A 214 -1.12 23.50 10.88
CA GLY A 214 -0.16 24.35 10.18
C GLY A 214 0.63 23.60 9.11
N SER A 215 1.90 23.92 8.93
CA SER A 215 2.76 23.34 7.87
C SER A 215 3.03 21.86 8.10
N ILE A 216 2.97 21.06 7.02
CA ILE A 216 3.39 19.66 7.02
C ILE A 216 4.92 19.48 6.90
N TRP A 217 5.68 20.56 6.69
CA TRP A 217 7.15 20.46 6.61
C TRP A 217 7.73 20.31 8.02
N GLY A 218 8.48 19.22 8.22
CA GLY A 218 9.17 18.87 9.45
C GLY A 218 10.61 18.40 9.19
N GLU A 219 11.28 17.91 10.22
CA GLU A 219 12.57 17.26 10.10
C GLU A 219 12.40 15.86 9.50
N GLN A 220 13.37 15.43 8.69
CA GLN A 220 13.26 14.23 7.85
C GLN A 220 13.14 12.94 8.69
N ASP A 221 14.11 12.66 9.56
CA ASP A 221 14.13 11.40 10.31
C ASP A 221 12.98 11.32 11.33
N PRO A 222 12.64 12.37 12.13
CA PRO A 222 11.45 12.40 12.96
C PRO A 222 10.14 12.14 12.21
N PHE A 223 10.01 12.61 10.96
CA PHE A 223 8.87 12.31 10.11
C PHE A 223 8.81 10.82 9.74
N LEU A 224 9.94 10.22 9.32
CA LEU A 224 9.99 8.80 8.94
C LEU A 224 9.74 7.88 10.14
N GLU A 225 10.26 8.25 11.32
CA GLU A 225 9.97 7.55 12.59
C GLU A 225 8.47 7.58 12.91
N ALA A 226 7.86 8.77 12.90
CA ALA A 226 6.44 8.92 13.17
C ALA A 226 5.56 8.20 12.13
N MET A 227 5.99 8.15 10.87
CA MET A 227 5.30 7.41 9.81
C MET A 227 5.31 5.90 10.06
N ALA A 228 6.45 5.32 10.46
CA ALA A 228 6.54 3.91 10.83
C ALA A 228 5.72 3.57 12.09
N ASP A 229 5.72 4.46 13.09
CA ASP A 229 4.93 4.28 14.31
C ASP A 229 3.42 4.35 14.03
N ALA A 230 2.96 5.33 13.23
CA ALA A 230 1.57 5.45 12.84
C ALA A 230 1.10 4.19 12.06
N ALA A 231 1.93 3.67 11.15
CA ALA A 231 1.66 2.43 10.44
C ALA A 231 1.47 1.25 11.42
N LYS A 232 2.35 1.13 12.42
CA LYS A 232 2.23 0.11 13.47
C LYS A 232 0.93 0.26 14.26
N GLY A 233 0.53 1.47 14.59
CA GLY A 233 -0.73 1.72 15.31
C GLY A 233 -1.94 1.21 14.53
N VAL A 234 -1.99 1.49 13.23
CA VAL A 234 -3.06 1.04 12.33
C VAL A 234 -3.04 -0.49 12.18
N ASP A 235 -1.89 -1.08 11.89
CA ASP A 235 -1.74 -2.52 11.70
C ASP A 235 -2.14 -3.30 12.96
N ASN A 236 -1.64 -2.90 14.13
CA ASN A 236 -2.01 -3.51 15.41
C ASN A 236 -3.50 -3.34 15.76
N TYR A 237 -4.12 -2.21 15.41
CA TYR A 237 -5.55 -1.98 15.66
C TYR A 237 -6.41 -2.94 14.84
N MET A 238 -6.03 -3.22 13.61
CA MET A 238 -6.76 -4.11 12.70
C MET A 238 -6.41 -5.59 12.89
N GLY A 239 -5.20 -5.91 13.38
CA GLY A 239 -4.73 -7.28 13.53
C GLY A 239 -4.81 -8.06 12.21
N ASP A 240 -5.44 -9.24 12.23
CA ASP A 240 -5.56 -10.10 11.03
C ASP A 240 -6.58 -9.57 9.98
N ASN A 241 -7.25 -8.44 10.25
CA ASN A 241 -8.30 -7.90 9.39
C ASN A 241 -7.76 -6.82 8.42
N ILE A 242 -6.49 -6.82 8.12
CA ILE A 242 -5.87 -5.92 7.14
C ILE A 242 -4.95 -6.70 6.21
N LEU A 243 -5.09 -6.49 4.90
CA LEU A 243 -4.30 -7.15 3.87
C LEU A 243 -3.67 -6.12 2.94
N TYR A 244 -2.52 -6.45 2.38
CA TYR A 244 -1.70 -5.52 1.61
C TYR A 244 -1.46 -6.04 0.19
N ILE A 245 -1.74 -5.19 -0.79
CA ILE A 245 -1.39 -5.40 -2.20
C ILE A 245 -0.67 -4.15 -2.70
N SER A 246 0.48 -4.34 -3.34
CA SER A 246 1.25 -3.28 -3.97
C SER A 246 1.36 -3.51 -5.47
N VAL A 247 0.85 -2.57 -6.26
CA VAL A 247 0.95 -2.58 -7.72
C VAL A 247 2.14 -1.71 -8.12
N MET A 248 3.11 -2.33 -8.79
CA MET A 248 4.38 -1.71 -9.18
C MET A 248 4.38 -1.41 -10.68
N ASN A 249 3.44 -0.56 -11.11
CA ASN A 249 3.31 -0.08 -12.47
C ASN A 249 3.46 1.43 -12.53
N ARG A 250 3.78 1.97 -13.71
CA ARG A 250 3.93 3.42 -13.92
C ARG A 250 4.79 4.07 -12.83
N LEU A 251 5.94 3.45 -12.57
CA LEU A 251 6.85 3.78 -11.47
C LEU A 251 7.52 5.13 -11.72
N SER A 252 6.93 6.18 -11.19
CA SER A 252 7.44 7.55 -11.22
C SER A 252 8.21 7.90 -9.95
N VAL A 253 9.09 8.87 -10.04
CA VAL A 253 9.75 9.49 -8.86
C VAL A 253 8.78 10.32 -8.02
N ASP A 254 7.62 10.67 -8.58
CA ASP A 254 6.61 11.48 -7.94
C ASP A 254 5.38 10.64 -7.55
N CYS A 255 4.66 11.13 -6.56
CA CYS A 255 3.53 10.46 -5.95
C CYS A 255 2.22 10.80 -6.68
N ASP A 256 1.17 9.97 -6.52
CA ASP A 256 -0.19 10.26 -6.98
C ASP A 256 -0.78 11.54 -6.36
N CYS A 257 -0.14 12.08 -5.34
CA CYS A 257 -0.45 13.37 -4.74
C CYS A 257 0.14 14.58 -5.50
N ASP A 258 0.87 14.32 -6.60
CA ASP A 258 1.27 15.35 -7.55
C ASP A 258 0.28 15.38 -8.71
N GLY A 259 -0.27 16.57 -9.01
CA GLY A 259 -1.21 16.77 -10.10
C GLY A 259 -0.55 16.82 -11.50
N ASN A 260 0.79 16.83 -11.55
CA ASN A 260 1.56 16.79 -12.79
C ASN A 260 2.91 16.09 -12.53
N PRO A 261 2.87 14.78 -12.19
CA PRO A 261 4.07 14.01 -11.85
C PRO A 261 4.99 13.87 -13.06
N ALA A 262 6.27 13.61 -12.77
CA ALA A 262 7.21 13.16 -13.79
C ALA A 262 6.70 11.88 -14.47
N GLU A 263 6.94 11.75 -15.76
CA GLU A 263 6.68 10.50 -16.47
C GLU A 263 7.51 9.36 -15.85
N PRO A 264 6.95 8.15 -15.74
CA PRO A 264 7.71 6.97 -15.36
C PRO A 264 8.91 6.75 -16.31
N ASP A 265 10.08 6.49 -15.74
CA ASP A 265 11.32 6.29 -16.50
C ASP A 265 11.98 4.92 -16.21
N MET A 266 11.24 4.01 -15.60
CA MET A 266 11.61 2.62 -15.45
C MET A 266 10.46 1.67 -15.84
N HIS A 267 10.80 0.43 -16.17
CA HIS A 267 9.81 -0.60 -16.52
C HIS A 267 8.97 -1.02 -15.31
N ASP A 268 7.74 -1.41 -15.60
CA ASP A 268 6.83 -1.99 -14.63
C ASP A 268 7.37 -3.33 -14.09
N ILE A 269 7.12 -3.60 -12.82
CA ILE A 269 7.66 -4.78 -12.12
C ILE A 269 6.61 -5.87 -11.98
N GLY A 270 5.43 -5.57 -11.44
CA GLY A 270 4.38 -6.54 -11.19
C GLY A 270 3.50 -6.19 -10.01
N ILE A 271 2.87 -7.18 -9.44
CA ILE A 271 1.98 -7.07 -8.27
C ILE A 271 2.58 -7.87 -7.12
N LEU A 272 2.63 -7.27 -5.93
CA LEU A 272 2.99 -7.93 -4.69
C LEU A 272 1.75 -8.04 -3.78
N ALA A 273 1.66 -9.13 -2.98
CA ALA A 273 0.65 -9.28 -1.94
C ALA A 273 1.24 -9.93 -0.69
N SER A 274 0.89 -9.42 0.48
CA SER A 274 1.34 -9.95 1.78
C SER A 274 0.35 -9.60 2.90
N THR A 275 0.48 -10.29 4.03
CA THR A 275 -0.17 -9.93 5.30
C THR A 275 0.73 -9.07 6.19
N ASP A 276 2.00 -8.83 5.80
CA ASP A 276 2.97 -8.04 6.55
C ASP A 276 3.33 -6.77 5.75
N PRO A 277 3.01 -5.56 6.27
CA PRO A 277 3.23 -4.29 5.55
C PRO A 277 4.70 -3.94 5.39
N LEU A 278 5.56 -4.39 6.28
CA LEU A 278 7.01 -4.15 6.18
C LEU A 278 7.65 -5.10 5.17
N ALA A 279 7.26 -6.37 5.16
CA ALA A 279 7.76 -7.37 4.22
C ALA A 279 7.42 -6.99 2.77
N ILE A 280 6.19 -6.54 2.51
CA ILE A 280 5.79 -6.14 1.15
C ILE A 280 6.54 -4.90 0.67
N ASP A 281 6.75 -3.90 1.54
CA ASP A 281 7.52 -2.71 1.19
C ASP A 281 9.01 -3.03 1.02
N GLN A 282 9.57 -3.91 1.85
CA GLN A 282 10.95 -4.38 1.68
C GLN A 282 11.12 -5.12 0.35
N ALA A 283 10.21 -6.03 0.02
CA ALA A 283 10.25 -6.74 -1.26
C ALA A 283 10.15 -5.77 -2.45
N ALA A 284 9.28 -4.77 -2.38
CA ALA A 284 9.17 -3.75 -3.42
C ALA A 284 10.47 -2.95 -3.58
N ILE A 285 11.13 -2.57 -2.49
CA ILE A 285 12.42 -1.88 -2.51
C ILE A 285 13.51 -2.77 -3.10
N ASP A 286 13.62 -4.02 -2.68
CA ASP A 286 14.62 -4.96 -3.20
C ASP A 286 14.47 -5.13 -4.73
N LEU A 287 13.23 -5.28 -5.21
CA LEU A 287 12.94 -5.36 -6.64
C LEU A 287 13.32 -4.08 -7.39
N VAL A 288 12.96 -2.90 -6.87
CA VAL A 288 13.37 -1.61 -7.46
C VAL A 288 14.89 -1.50 -7.55
N TYR A 289 15.63 -1.89 -6.50
CA TYR A 289 17.09 -1.82 -6.50
C TYR A 289 17.75 -2.84 -7.43
N ALA A 290 17.08 -3.95 -7.73
CA ALA A 290 17.54 -4.95 -8.69
C ALA A 290 17.28 -4.56 -10.16
N MET A 291 16.35 -3.61 -10.42
CA MET A 291 16.05 -3.16 -11.79
C MET A 291 17.17 -2.32 -12.37
N PRO A 292 17.61 -2.58 -13.64
CA PRO A 292 18.72 -1.87 -14.27
C PRO A 292 18.43 -0.40 -14.59
N ASP A 293 17.16 -0.01 -14.70
CA ASP A 293 16.70 1.32 -15.11
C ASP A 293 16.09 2.14 -13.94
N SER A 294 16.27 1.72 -12.71
CA SER A 294 15.68 2.33 -11.51
C SER A 294 16.44 3.52 -10.92
N GLU A 295 17.43 4.06 -11.61
CA GLU A 295 18.37 5.04 -11.04
C GLU A 295 17.68 6.29 -10.48
N SER A 296 16.70 6.83 -11.18
CA SER A 296 15.96 8.03 -10.75
C SER A 296 15.16 7.80 -9.48
N LEU A 297 14.45 6.67 -9.41
CA LEU A 297 13.66 6.28 -8.25
C LEU A 297 14.56 5.97 -7.04
N ARG A 298 15.66 5.23 -7.24
CA ARG A 298 16.65 4.98 -6.19
C ARG A 298 17.22 6.27 -5.62
N ARG A 299 17.63 7.21 -6.48
CA ARG A 299 18.12 8.53 -6.04
C ARG A 299 17.07 9.28 -5.21
N ARG A 300 15.77 9.19 -5.57
CA ARG A 300 14.71 9.80 -4.78
C ARG A 300 14.61 9.15 -3.40
N ILE A 301 14.64 7.83 -3.31
CA ILE A 301 14.61 7.06 -2.07
C ILE A 301 15.79 7.43 -1.17
N GLU A 302 17.00 7.38 -1.71
CA GLU A 302 18.25 7.66 -0.98
C GLU A 302 18.32 9.13 -0.51
N ARG A 303 17.97 10.09 -1.37
CA ARG A 303 17.97 11.52 -1.04
C ARG A 303 17.04 11.84 0.14
N GLN A 304 15.95 11.14 0.27
CA GLN A 304 14.95 11.35 1.32
C GLN A 304 15.16 10.41 2.52
N ASN A 305 16.29 9.71 2.59
CA ASN A 305 16.54 8.70 3.65
C ASN A 305 15.40 7.67 3.77
N GLY A 306 14.70 7.36 2.65
CA GLY A 306 13.44 6.61 2.67
C GLY A 306 13.55 5.20 3.26
N LEU A 307 14.73 4.56 3.14
CA LEU A 307 14.97 3.22 3.72
C LEU A 307 14.92 3.22 5.25
N TYR A 308 15.19 4.35 5.89
CA TYR A 308 15.13 4.47 7.35
C TYR A 308 13.75 4.14 7.92
N THR A 309 12.67 4.40 7.18
CA THR A 309 11.33 3.96 7.58
C THR A 309 11.22 2.45 7.77
N LEU A 310 11.91 1.65 6.93
CA LEU A 310 11.94 0.19 7.05
C LEU A 310 12.73 -0.26 8.29
N ASP A 311 13.85 0.42 8.58
CA ASP A 311 14.64 0.15 9.79
C ASP A 311 13.81 0.42 11.06
N VAL A 312 13.10 1.54 11.09
CA VAL A 312 12.23 1.91 12.21
C VAL A 312 11.04 0.94 12.33
N GLY A 313 10.42 0.55 11.20
CA GLY A 313 9.35 -0.45 11.17
C GLY A 313 9.78 -1.80 11.75
N ALA A 314 11.00 -2.24 11.45
CA ALA A 314 11.56 -3.44 12.08
C ALA A 314 11.86 -3.24 13.58
N GLN A 315 12.40 -2.08 13.95
CA GLN A 315 12.74 -1.74 15.33
C GLN A 315 11.51 -1.66 16.23
N ASN A 316 10.43 -1.03 15.76
CA ASN A 316 9.20 -0.87 16.56
C ASN A 316 8.32 -2.13 16.54
N GLY A 317 8.61 -3.12 15.68
CA GLY A 317 7.86 -4.37 15.57
C GLY A 317 6.61 -4.28 14.70
N LEU A 318 6.59 -3.39 13.70
CA LEU A 318 5.54 -3.33 12.67
C LEU A 318 5.48 -4.63 11.84
N GLY A 319 6.63 -5.23 11.54
CA GLY A 319 6.72 -6.44 10.74
C GLY A 319 8.16 -6.91 10.54
N SER A 320 8.41 -7.70 9.52
CA SER A 320 9.72 -8.27 9.18
C SER A 320 10.27 -7.70 7.89
N ARG A 321 11.56 -7.31 7.89
CA ARG A 321 12.27 -7.00 6.65
C ARG A 321 12.61 -8.26 5.86
N ASN A 322 12.87 -9.39 6.53
CA ASN A 322 13.07 -10.66 5.84
C ASN A 322 11.74 -11.18 5.33
N TYR A 323 11.71 -11.64 4.10
CA TYR A 323 10.51 -12.17 3.47
C TYR A 323 10.82 -13.38 2.59
N ARG A 324 9.83 -14.22 2.41
CA ARG A 324 9.86 -15.33 1.45
C ARG A 324 9.06 -14.96 0.20
N LEU A 325 9.73 -14.86 -0.94
CA LEU A 325 9.07 -14.53 -2.20
C LEU A 325 8.48 -15.79 -2.85
N VAL A 326 7.20 -15.74 -3.22
CA VAL A 326 6.49 -16.80 -3.91
C VAL A 326 5.91 -16.26 -5.20
N VAL A 327 6.41 -16.77 -6.35
CA VAL A 327 5.88 -16.40 -7.67
C VAL A 327 4.62 -17.21 -7.95
N ILE A 328 3.56 -16.57 -8.39
CA ILE A 328 2.27 -17.20 -8.75
C ILE A 328 1.87 -16.78 -10.16
N GLY A 329 1.15 -17.64 -10.87
CA GLY A 329 0.60 -17.31 -12.20
C GLY A 329 1.52 -17.62 -13.38
N GLU A 330 2.58 -18.46 -13.22
CA GLU A 330 3.34 -19.03 -14.32
C GLU A 330 2.68 -20.32 -14.83
#